data_eacfa6904bff0ce59b525d61c4ba126d
#
_entry.id   eacfa6904bff0ce59b525d61c4ba126d
#
_cell.length_a   1.000
_cell.length_b   1.000
_cell.length_c   1.000
_cell.angle_alpha   90.00
_cell.angle_beta   90.00
_cell.angle_gamma   90.00
#
_symmetry.space_group_name_H-M   'P 1'
#
loop_
_entity.id
_entity.type
_entity.pdbx_description
1 polymer ?
#
loop_
_entity_poly.entity_id
_entity_poly.type
_entity_poly.pdbx_seq_one_letter_code
_entity_poly.pdbx_strand_id
1 'polypeptide(L)'
;MPYTCNFCGGKYCSEHRLPENHSCDGLSSYKREVREEGKVYDGPSPTTASSKGGRSFTFPSIEGNVTYYLLAIIAVVFVAQHVVLQVIGSRSLHRTIFIIHPVNLEYVWTWITSVFSHAPGRLDHIFINGLVLFFFGTVLERRIGSRRFLALFLVGGVVAGLAQSLATLYFAPPSLWTGALGASGAIMAILGTLTILNPNLRVYLWFFIPMPLWFLTIAFAGYDLFFATTGGAGAGGVARIAHLSGLALGLAYGWKLKQEGVSVRDRLDFGGGRGPGGPGGPGGRI
;
A
#
# COMPACT_ATOMS: atom_id res chain seq x y z
N MET A 1 17.61 -19.60 -43.91
CA MET A 1 19.00 -19.27 -43.54
C MET A 1 19.33 -20.08 -42.30
N PRO A 2 20.53 -20.69 -42.19
CA PRO A 2 20.92 -21.40 -40.97
C PRO A 2 21.20 -20.42 -39.83
N TYR A 3 20.76 -20.79 -38.63
CA TYR A 3 21.03 -20.03 -37.40
C TYR A 3 22.33 -20.50 -36.77
N THR A 4 23.15 -19.56 -36.27
CA THR A 4 24.38 -19.88 -35.54
C THR A 4 24.10 -19.89 -34.04
N CYS A 5 24.45 -20.98 -33.36
CA CYS A 5 24.29 -21.05 -31.89
C CYS A 5 25.38 -20.21 -31.21
N ASN A 6 24.98 -19.30 -30.29
CA ASN A 6 25.91 -18.42 -29.59
C ASN A 6 26.78 -19.14 -28.55
N PHE A 7 26.44 -20.38 -28.17
CA PHE A 7 27.19 -21.16 -27.17
C PHE A 7 28.25 -22.07 -27.78
N CYS A 8 27.90 -22.79 -28.88
CA CYS A 8 28.82 -23.74 -29.51
C CYS A 8 29.28 -23.30 -30.92
N GLY A 9 28.77 -22.21 -31.49
CA GLY A 9 29.11 -21.74 -32.81
C GLY A 9 28.58 -22.58 -33.99
N GLY A 10 27.85 -23.68 -33.71
CA GLY A 10 27.29 -24.57 -34.73
C GLY A 10 26.14 -23.91 -35.49
N LYS A 11 25.96 -24.33 -36.77
CA LYS A 11 24.87 -23.86 -37.66
C LYS A 11 23.73 -24.86 -37.62
N TYR A 12 22.52 -24.40 -37.32
CA TYR A 12 21.32 -25.24 -37.12
C TYR A 12 20.14 -24.71 -37.92
N CYS A 13 19.15 -25.58 -38.17
CA CYS A 13 17.87 -25.21 -38.78
C CYS A 13 16.98 -24.51 -37.73
N SER A 14 15.80 -24.03 -38.15
CA SER A 14 14.85 -23.32 -37.30
C SER A 14 14.38 -24.11 -36.07
N GLU A 15 14.28 -25.44 -36.17
CA GLU A 15 13.85 -26.31 -35.06
C GLU A 15 14.95 -26.55 -34.06
N HIS A 16 16.21 -26.62 -34.47
CA HIS A 16 17.39 -26.88 -33.62
C HIS A 16 18.19 -25.62 -33.29
N ARG A 17 17.63 -24.42 -33.52
CA ARG A 17 18.32 -23.15 -33.29
C ARG A 17 18.62 -22.86 -31.80
N LEU A 18 17.81 -23.41 -30.89
CA LEU A 18 17.99 -23.23 -29.45
C LEU A 18 19.00 -24.22 -28.90
N PRO A 19 19.87 -23.81 -27.93
CA PRO A 19 20.86 -24.70 -27.33
C PRO A 19 20.26 -25.96 -26.69
N GLU A 20 19.01 -25.89 -26.23
CA GLU A 20 18.27 -26.98 -25.62
C GLU A 20 17.77 -28.01 -26.65
N ASN A 21 17.65 -27.62 -27.92
CA ASN A 21 17.13 -28.47 -28.98
C ASN A 21 18.24 -29.19 -29.76
N HIS A 22 19.51 -29.05 -29.33
CA HIS A 22 20.64 -29.82 -29.84
C HIS A 22 21.62 -30.11 -28.70
N SER A 23 22.49 -31.12 -28.87
CA SER A 23 23.54 -31.44 -27.89
C SER A 23 24.61 -30.35 -27.90
N CYS A 24 24.37 -29.29 -27.14
CA CYS A 24 25.21 -28.09 -27.11
C CYS A 24 26.31 -28.16 -26.05
N ASP A 25 27.53 -28.53 -26.45
CA ASP A 25 28.68 -28.57 -25.53
C ASP A 25 29.01 -27.19 -24.94
N GLY A 26 28.79 -26.10 -25.68
CA GLY A 26 28.99 -24.76 -25.20
C GLY A 26 28.03 -24.35 -24.07
N LEU A 27 26.78 -24.87 -24.10
CA LEU A 27 25.82 -24.64 -23.00
C LEU A 27 26.22 -25.44 -21.74
N SER A 28 26.75 -26.66 -21.92
CA SER A 28 27.16 -27.49 -20.79
C SER A 28 28.41 -26.93 -20.10
N SER A 29 29.38 -26.42 -20.86
CA SER A 29 30.57 -25.73 -20.31
C SER A 29 30.21 -24.41 -19.64
N TYR A 30 29.34 -23.59 -20.22
CA TYR A 30 28.82 -22.37 -19.58
C TYR A 30 28.10 -22.65 -18.26
N LYS A 31 27.24 -23.69 -18.21
CA LYS A 31 26.58 -24.09 -16.95
C LYS A 31 27.57 -24.55 -15.88
N ARG A 32 28.68 -25.18 -16.26
CA ARG A 32 29.75 -25.59 -15.34
C ARG A 32 30.49 -24.38 -14.79
N GLU A 33 30.90 -23.43 -15.65
CA GLU A 33 31.59 -22.21 -15.30
C GLU A 33 30.76 -21.32 -14.34
N VAL A 34 29.47 -21.15 -14.64
CA VAL A 34 28.55 -20.39 -13.76
C VAL A 34 28.40 -21.06 -12.37
N ARG A 35 28.45 -22.39 -12.31
CA ARG A 35 28.39 -23.12 -11.04
C ARG A 35 29.69 -22.98 -10.24
N GLU A 36 30.85 -23.00 -10.91
CA GLU A 36 32.16 -22.84 -10.28
C GLU A 36 32.40 -21.38 -9.78
N GLU A 37 31.87 -20.38 -10.47
CA GLU A 37 31.91 -18.98 -10.05
C GLU A 37 30.92 -18.64 -8.91
N GLY A 38 30.14 -19.57 -8.40
CA GLY A 38 29.18 -19.35 -7.31
C GLY A 38 27.98 -18.48 -7.65
N LYS A 39 27.79 -18.20 -8.93
CA LYS A 39 26.56 -17.54 -9.43
C LYS A 39 25.47 -18.60 -9.58
N VAL A 40 24.77 -18.91 -8.48
CA VAL A 40 23.66 -19.86 -8.48
C VAL A 40 22.51 -19.30 -9.31
N TYR A 41 22.33 -19.85 -10.50
CA TYR A 41 21.08 -19.72 -11.24
C TYR A 41 20.15 -20.86 -10.78
N ASP A 42 19.22 -20.57 -9.86
CA ASP A 42 18.15 -21.49 -9.48
C ASP A 42 17.12 -21.57 -10.60
N GLY A 43 17.45 -22.30 -11.67
CA GLY A 43 16.48 -22.79 -12.60
C GLY A 43 15.75 -24.00 -12.01
N PRO A 44 14.52 -24.33 -12.44
CA PRO A 44 13.74 -25.41 -11.85
C PRO A 44 14.48 -26.75 -12.05
N SER A 45 14.96 -27.34 -10.96
CA SER A 45 15.51 -28.70 -10.94
C SER A 45 14.42 -29.72 -11.26
N PRO A 46 14.69 -30.73 -12.10
CA PRO A 46 13.75 -31.83 -12.29
C PRO A 46 13.62 -32.59 -10.97
N THR A 47 12.40 -32.76 -10.54
CA THR A 47 11.94 -33.40 -9.32
C THR A 47 12.45 -34.83 -9.19
N THR A 48 13.35 -35.10 -8.22
CA THR A 48 13.40 -36.38 -7.56
C THR A 48 12.42 -36.35 -6.40
N ALA A 49 11.38 -37.15 -6.49
CA ALA A 49 10.40 -37.35 -5.46
C ALA A 49 11.04 -37.92 -4.17
N SER A 50 10.49 -37.46 -3.06
CA SER A 50 10.56 -38.01 -1.70
C SER A 50 11.46 -37.28 -0.72
N SER A 51 10.86 -36.31 -0.01
CA SER A 51 10.97 -36.31 1.46
C SER A 51 9.67 -35.73 2.03
N LYS A 52 9.08 -36.46 2.97
CA LYS A 52 7.96 -36.04 3.81
C LYS A 52 8.38 -34.77 4.60
N GLY A 53 8.24 -33.61 4.01
CA GLY A 53 8.44 -32.34 4.68
C GLY A 53 7.11 -31.89 5.28
N GLY A 54 7.04 -31.83 6.59
CA GLY A 54 5.93 -31.17 7.29
C GLY A 54 5.74 -29.77 6.67
N ARG A 55 4.49 -29.38 6.40
CA ARG A 55 4.13 -28.01 6.02
C ARG A 55 4.53 -27.08 7.17
N SER A 56 5.73 -26.54 7.12
CA SER A 56 6.05 -25.40 7.96
C SER A 56 5.22 -24.24 7.42
N PHE A 57 4.31 -23.73 8.21
CA PHE A 57 3.61 -22.48 7.94
C PHE A 57 4.67 -21.37 8.05
N THR A 58 5.34 -21.07 6.94
CA THR A 58 6.16 -19.86 6.86
C THR A 58 5.20 -18.69 6.63
N PHE A 59 5.08 -17.83 7.63
CA PHE A 59 4.37 -16.56 7.42
C PHE A 59 5.04 -15.80 6.25
N PRO A 60 4.25 -15.24 5.32
CA PRO A 60 4.80 -14.44 4.25
C PRO A 60 5.68 -13.32 4.84
N SER A 61 6.79 -13.02 4.19
CA SER A 61 7.66 -11.94 4.65
C SER A 61 6.87 -10.64 4.81
N ILE A 62 7.15 -9.86 5.85
CA ILE A 62 6.48 -8.57 6.09
C ILE A 62 6.80 -7.57 4.97
N GLU A 63 7.97 -7.70 4.35
CA GLU A 63 8.39 -6.83 3.26
C GLU A 63 7.51 -6.99 2.00
N GLY A 64 6.93 -5.89 1.55
CA GLY A 64 6.01 -5.85 0.40
C GLY A 64 4.58 -6.31 0.69
N ASN A 65 4.26 -6.66 1.96
CA ASN A 65 2.95 -7.19 2.35
C ASN A 65 2.27 -6.42 3.50
N VAL A 66 2.82 -5.30 3.94
CA VAL A 66 2.28 -4.51 5.07
C VAL A 66 0.84 -4.07 4.82
N THR A 67 0.50 -3.69 3.59
CA THR A 67 -0.88 -3.34 3.23
C THR A 67 -1.86 -4.47 3.56
N TYR A 68 -1.52 -5.72 3.25
CA TYR A 68 -2.39 -6.87 3.55
C TYR A 68 -2.49 -7.14 5.05
N TYR A 69 -1.40 -6.96 5.80
CA TYR A 69 -1.43 -7.08 7.26
C TYR A 69 -2.30 -6.00 7.91
N LEU A 70 -2.23 -4.76 7.42
CA LEU A 70 -3.09 -3.67 7.89
C LEU A 70 -4.57 -3.98 7.62
N LEU A 71 -4.90 -4.48 6.42
CA LEU A 71 -6.26 -4.92 6.09
C LEU A 71 -6.74 -6.04 7.01
N ALA A 72 -5.88 -7.04 7.29
CA ALA A 72 -6.21 -8.13 8.19
C ALA A 72 -6.45 -7.62 9.63
N ILE A 73 -5.60 -6.71 10.13
CA ILE A 73 -5.77 -6.09 11.46
C ILE A 73 -7.09 -5.31 11.51
N ILE A 74 -7.41 -4.51 10.49
CA ILE A 74 -8.69 -3.79 10.40
C ILE A 74 -9.87 -4.76 10.50
N ALA A 75 -9.83 -5.88 9.77
CA ALA A 75 -10.89 -6.88 9.82
C ALA A 75 -11.01 -7.53 11.20
N VAL A 76 -9.89 -7.91 11.84
CA VAL A 76 -9.88 -8.48 13.19
C VAL A 76 -10.41 -7.47 14.21
N VAL A 77 -9.98 -6.21 14.16
CA VAL A 77 -10.45 -5.16 15.06
C VAL A 77 -11.95 -4.92 14.86
N PHE A 78 -12.44 -4.94 13.62
CA PHE A 78 -13.86 -4.79 13.34
C PHE A 78 -14.70 -5.93 13.96
N VAL A 79 -14.24 -7.17 13.88
CA VAL A 79 -14.87 -8.31 14.57
C VAL A 79 -14.82 -8.11 16.09
N ALA A 80 -13.67 -7.72 16.64
CA ALA A 80 -13.52 -7.45 18.08
C ALA A 80 -14.50 -6.36 18.58
N GLN A 81 -14.70 -5.29 17.79
CA GLN A 81 -15.71 -4.25 18.10
C GLN A 81 -17.12 -4.83 18.18
N HIS A 82 -17.49 -5.75 17.27
CA HIS A 82 -18.79 -6.43 17.31
C HIS A 82 -18.92 -7.35 18.51
N VAL A 83 -17.86 -8.10 18.87
CA VAL A 83 -17.88 -8.92 20.08
C VAL A 83 -18.11 -8.05 21.33
N VAL A 84 -17.42 -6.92 21.46
CA VAL A 84 -17.59 -6.01 22.61
C VAL A 84 -19.02 -5.43 22.66
N LEU A 85 -19.61 -5.09 21.51
CA LEU A 85 -20.93 -4.46 21.47
C LEU A 85 -22.08 -5.46 21.55
N GLN A 86 -21.98 -6.62 20.88
CA GLN A 86 -23.11 -7.55 20.73
C GLN A 86 -23.05 -8.71 21.73
N VAL A 87 -21.84 -9.16 22.10
CA VAL A 87 -21.67 -10.30 23.03
C VAL A 87 -21.49 -9.79 24.46
N ILE A 88 -20.58 -8.83 24.68
CA ILE A 88 -20.33 -8.25 26.02
C ILE A 88 -21.39 -7.19 26.34
N GLY A 89 -21.98 -6.53 25.35
CA GLY A 89 -23.03 -5.53 25.50
C GLY A 89 -22.54 -4.19 26.06
N SER A 90 -21.22 -3.91 26.09
CA SER A 90 -20.66 -2.73 26.74
C SER A 90 -20.27 -1.64 25.75
N ARG A 91 -21.13 -0.62 25.60
CA ARG A 91 -20.79 0.61 24.86
C ARG A 91 -19.68 1.43 25.49
N SER A 92 -19.58 1.40 26.81
CA SER A 92 -18.49 2.09 27.53
C SER A 92 -17.15 1.47 27.19
N LEU A 93 -17.05 0.14 27.31
CA LEU A 93 -15.82 -0.60 26.96
C LEU A 93 -15.42 -0.38 25.49
N HIS A 94 -16.39 -0.43 24.57
CA HIS A 94 -16.15 -0.13 23.17
C HIS A 94 -15.55 1.27 22.96
N ARG A 95 -16.12 2.29 23.62
CA ARG A 95 -15.60 3.68 23.53
C ARG A 95 -14.18 3.76 24.08
N THR A 96 -13.93 3.18 25.26
CA THR A 96 -12.64 3.24 25.93
C THR A 96 -11.52 2.56 25.16
N ILE A 97 -11.81 1.51 24.39
CA ILE A 97 -10.79 0.74 23.67
C ILE A 97 -10.58 1.26 22.25
N PHE A 98 -11.67 1.59 21.53
CA PHE A 98 -11.63 1.71 20.07
C PHE A 98 -11.84 3.13 19.54
N ILE A 99 -12.20 4.09 20.38
CA ILE A 99 -12.54 5.44 19.94
C ILE A 99 -11.61 6.46 20.59
N ILE A 100 -10.92 7.26 19.78
CA ILE A 100 -10.22 8.43 20.30
C ILE A 100 -11.26 9.52 20.59
N HIS A 101 -11.31 9.96 21.85
CA HIS A 101 -12.35 10.88 22.31
C HIS A 101 -11.72 12.15 22.89
N PRO A 102 -12.25 13.36 22.56
CA PRO A 102 -11.64 14.63 22.96
C PRO A 102 -11.49 14.80 24.48
N VAL A 103 -12.35 14.20 25.30
CA VAL A 103 -12.28 14.29 26.77
C VAL A 103 -11.47 13.18 27.43
N ASN A 104 -10.93 12.25 26.68
CA ASN A 104 -10.17 11.10 27.20
C ASN A 104 -8.88 10.89 26.38
N LEU A 105 -8.18 11.96 26.06
CA LEU A 105 -6.94 11.89 25.28
C LEU A 105 -5.80 11.20 26.04
N GLU A 106 -5.90 11.08 27.35
CA GLU A 106 -5.00 10.28 28.21
C GLU A 106 -5.08 8.78 27.91
N TYR A 107 -6.11 8.29 27.26
CA TYR A 107 -6.19 6.91 26.80
C TYR A 107 -5.35 6.72 25.53
N VAL A 108 -4.02 6.80 25.70
CA VAL A 108 -3.04 6.81 24.59
C VAL A 108 -3.14 5.61 23.66
N TRP A 109 -3.62 4.45 24.12
CA TRP A 109 -3.88 3.29 23.27
C TRP A 109 -4.92 3.58 22.19
N THR A 110 -5.89 4.48 22.47
CA THR A 110 -6.93 4.84 21.50
C THR A 110 -6.37 5.63 20.32
N TRP A 111 -5.20 6.24 20.45
CA TRP A 111 -4.53 6.91 19.34
C TRP A 111 -4.19 5.93 18.21
N ILE A 112 -3.88 4.67 18.59
CA ILE A 112 -3.57 3.60 17.63
C ILE A 112 -4.82 2.77 17.33
N THR A 113 -5.55 2.32 18.36
CA THR A 113 -6.68 1.41 18.12
C THR A 113 -7.80 2.06 17.32
N SER A 114 -8.00 3.37 17.45
CA SER A 114 -9.00 4.11 16.66
C SER A 114 -8.70 4.11 15.17
N VAL A 115 -7.41 4.09 14.78
CA VAL A 115 -6.99 4.04 13.36
C VAL A 115 -7.46 2.74 12.70
N PHE A 116 -7.47 1.63 13.43
CA PHE A 116 -7.92 0.32 12.94
C PHE A 116 -9.41 0.09 13.14
N SER A 117 -10.07 0.92 13.92
CA SER A 117 -11.49 0.79 14.26
C SER A 117 -12.39 1.39 13.18
N HIS A 118 -13.59 0.83 13.00
CA HIS A 118 -14.57 1.31 12.04
C HIS A 118 -15.97 1.33 12.66
N ALA A 119 -16.84 2.20 12.17
CA ALA A 119 -18.19 2.33 12.71
C ALA A 119 -18.98 1.01 12.58
N PRO A 120 -19.35 0.33 13.68
CA PRO A 120 -19.89 -1.02 13.61
C PRO A 120 -21.20 -1.16 12.83
N GLY A 121 -21.99 -0.10 12.73
CA GLY A 121 -23.23 -0.08 11.95
C GLY A 121 -23.04 0.30 10.47
N ARG A 122 -21.79 0.50 10.01
CA ARG A 122 -21.48 1.03 8.69
C ARG A 122 -20.50 0.13 7.94
N LEU A 123 -21.03 -0.92 7.29
CA LEU A 123 -20.22 -1.81 6.45
C LEU A 123 -19.59 -1.08 5.25
N ASP A 124 -20.28 -0.05 4.73
CA ASP A 124 -19.74 0.83 3.69
C ASP A 124 -18.43 1.51 4.14
N HIS A 125 -18.36 1.93 5.41
CA HIS A 125 -17.20 2.62 5.96
C HIS A 125 -15.94 1.72 5.96
N ILE A 126 -16.04 0.49 6.48
CA ILE A 126 -14.89 -0.44 6.46
C ILE A 126 -14.57 -0.90 5.04
N PHE A 127 -15.58 -1.15 4.20
CA PHE A 127 -15.39 -1.61 2.84
C PHE A 127 -14.66 -0.57 1.98
N ILE A 128 -15.10 0.69 2.01
CA ILE A 128 -14.45 1.78 1.24
C ILE A 128 -13.03 2.01 1.73
N ASN A 129 -12.81 2.09 3.05
CA ASN A 129 -11.46 2.24 3.60
C ASN A 129 -10.54 1.07 3.19
N GLY A 130 -11.03 -0.16 3.29
CA GLY A 130 -10.30 -1.35 2.88
C GLY A 130 -9.95 -1.35 1.40
N LEU A 131 -10.90 -0.99 0.53
CA LEU A 131 -10.72 -0.92 -0.91
C LEU A 131 -9.67 0.14 -1.30
N VAL A 132 -9.78 1.34 -0.73
CA VAL A 132 -8.85 2.44 -1.00
C VAL A 132 -7.46 2.10 -0.47
N LEU A 133 -7.35 1.54 0.74
CA LEU A 133 -6.09 1.09 1.31
C LEU A 133 -5.47 -0.04 0.46
N PHE A 134 -6.26 -0.99 -0.03
CA PHE A 134 -5.77 -2.05 -0.90
C PHE A 134 -5.12 -1.50 -2.17
N PHE A 135 -5.83 -0.64 -2.91
CA PHE A 135 -5.32 -0.11 -4.17
C PHE A 135 -4.15 0.86 -3.97
N PHE A 136 -4.32 1.89 -3.16
CA PHE A 136 -3.31 2.95 -3.02
C PHE A 136 -2.20 2.58 -2.05
N GLY A 137 -2.51 1.78 -1.04
CA GLY A 137 -1.52 1.26 -0.09
C GLY A 137 -0.49 0.37 -0.80
N THR A 138 -0.94 -0.61 -1.59
CA THR A 138 -0.04 -1.50 -2.34
C THR A 138 0.83 -0.74 -3.34
N VAL A 139 0.27 0.30 -4.00
CA VAL A 139 1.03 1.15 -4.93
C VAL A 139 2.11 1.93 -4.18
N LEU A 140 1.77 2.58 -3.07
CA LEU A 140 2.71 3.38 -2.31
C LEU A 140 3.75 2.52 -1.61
N GLU A 141 3.34 1.40 -0.98
CA GLU A 141 4.24 0.48 -0.28
C GLU A 141 5.37 -0.01 -1.19
N ARG A 142 5.03 -0.42 -2.43
CA ARG A 142 6.03 -0.84 -3.43
C ARG A 142 7.02 0.27 -3.81
N ARG A 143 6.67 1.53 -3.59
CA ARG A 143 7.49 2.69 -3.99
C ARG A 143 8.42 3.18 -2.90
N ILE A 144 7.92 3.25 -1.67
CA ILE A 144 8.69 3.81 -0.55
C ILE A 144 9.22 2.73 0.40
N GLY A 145 8.83 1.47 0.20
CA GLY A 145 9.17 0.33 1.04
C GLY A 145 8.26 0.21 2.27
N SER A 146 8.13 -1.01 2.77
CA SER A 146 7.17 -1.37 3.84
C SER A 146 7.37 -0.60 5.14
N ARG A 147 8.63 -0.33 5.55
CA ARG A 147 8.90 0.41 6.80
C ARG A 147 8.42 1.85 6.75
N ARG A 148 8.73 2.57 5.65
CA ARG A 148 8.29 3.96 5.45
C ARG A 148 6.78 4.03 5.28
N PHE A 149 6.20 3.07 4.59
CA PHE A 149 4.75 2.96 4.40
C PHE A 149 4.01 2.74 5.72
N LEU A 150 4.46 1.79 6.56
CA LEU A 150 3.88 1.53 7.87
C LEU A 150 3.97 2.76 8.77
N ALA A 151 5.14 3.41 8.81
CA ALA A 151 5.32 4.64 9.58
C ALA A 151 4.36 5.75 9.13
N LEU A 152 4.22 5.96 7.81
CA LEU A 152 3.29 6.94 7.26
C LEU A 152 1.84 6.62 7.65
N PHE A 153 1.42 5.36 7.54
CA PHE A 153 0.07 4.94 7.90
C PHE A 153 -0.23 5.20 9.39
N LEU A 154 0.67 4.76 10.28
CA LEU A 154 0.47 4.92 11.72
C LEU A 154 0.53 6.39 12.15
N VAL A 155 1.57 7.12 11.75
CA VAL A 155 1.72 8.54 12.09
C VAL A 155 0.59 9.37 11.49
N GLY A 156 0.25 9.11 10.23
CA GLY A 156 -0.87 9.78 9.54
C GLY A 156 -2.20 9.56 10.26
N GLY A 157 -2.48 8.33 10.67
CA GLY A 157 -3.70 8.00 11.42
C GLY A 157 -3.76 8.64 12.79
N VAL A 158 -2.65 8.59 13.55
CA VAL A 158 -2.55 9.21 14.89
C VAL A 158 -2.71 10.73 14.81
N VAL A 159 -1.96 11.38 13.93
CA VAL A 159 -2.04 12.84 13.75
C VAL A 159 -3.47 13.25 13.33
N ALA A 160 -4.08 12.50 12.43
CA ALA A 160 -5.45 12.72 11.99
C ALA A 160 -6.47 12.61 13.13
N GLY A 161 -6.40 11.54 13.92
CA GLY A 161 -7.28 11.32 15.08
C GLY A 161 -7.13 12.40 16.17
N LEU A 162 -5.89 12.77 16.49
CA LEU A 162 -5.60 13.84 17.44
C LEU A 162 -6.08 15.21 16.93
N ALA A 163 -5.82 15.53 15.67
CA ALA A 163 -6.26 16.78 15.06
C ALA A 163 -7.80 16.91 15.09
N GLN A 164 -8.52 15.83 14.76
CA GLN A 164 -9.99 15.80 14.87
C GLN A 164 -10.46 15.99 16.30
N SER A 165 -9.85 15.30 17.26
CA SER A 165 -10.23 15.37 18.66
C SER A 165 -9.99 16.76 19.24
N LEU A 166 -8.84 17.38 18.93
CA LEU A 166 -8.53 18.74 19.34
C LEU A 166 -9.47 19.75 18.67
N ALA A 167 -9.74 19.61 17.38
CA ALA A 167 -10.68 20.48 16.69
C ALA A 167 -12.10 20.39 17.30
N THR A 168 -12.53 19.18 17.63
CA THR A 168 -13.82 18.97 18.29
C THR A 168 -13.84 19.62 19.68
N LEU A 169 -12.76 19.49 20.47
CA LEU A 169 -12.64 20.06 21.80
C LEU A 169 -12.71 21.60 21.80
N TYR A 170 -12.03 22.25 20.83
CA TYR A 170 -11.92 23.71 20.81
C TYR A 170 -13.01 24.43 20.02
N PHE A 171 -13.58 23.79 19.00
CA PHE A 171 -14.50 24.46 18.08
C PHE A 171 -15.95 23.93 18.16
N ALA A 172 -16.20 22.79 18.79
CA ALA A 172 -17.55 22.25 18.93
C ALA A 172 -18.08 22.44 20.36
N PRO A 173 -19.39 22.71 20.53
CA PRO A 173 -20.00 22.72 21.86
C PRO A 173 -19.96 21.31 22.47
N PRO A 174 -19.91 21.19 23.83
CA PRO A 174 -19.82 19.90 24.51
C PRO A 174 -20.87 18.86 24.11
N SER A 175 -22.05 19.30 23.72
CA SER A 175 -23.14 18.44 23.24
C SER A 175 -22.80 17.70 21.92
N LEU A 176 -21.82 18.20 21.16
CA LEU A 176 -21.36 17.62 19.89
C LEU A 176 -19.99 16.93 20.00
N TRP A 177 -19.44 16.77 21.21
CA TRP A 177 -18.17 16.07 21.40
C TRP A 177 -18.33 14.58 21.11
N THR A 178 -18.07 14.24 19.88
CA THR A 178 -18.02 12.86 19.40
C THR A 178 -16.58 12.42 19.24
N GLY A 179 -16.31 11.15 19.50
CA GLY A 179 -15.00 10.58 19.22
C GLY A 179 -14.81 10.29 17.72
N ALA A 180 -13.56 10.05 17.35
CA ALA A 180 -13.18 9.67 15.99
C ALA A 180 -12.67 8.22 15.96
N LEU A 181 -12.87 7.58 14.83
CA LEU A 181 -12.34 6.26 14.48
C LEU A 181 -12.29 6.10 12.96
N GLY A 182 -11.39 5.26 12.49
CA GLY A 182 -11.28 4.93 11.07
C GLY A 182 -9.88 5.12 10.50
N ALA A 183 -9.52 4.27 9.54
CA ALA A 183 -8.25 4.35 8.82
C ALA A 183 -8.18 5.54 7.83
N SER A 184 -9.29 6.26 7.64
CA SER A 184 -9.43 7.25 6.57
C SER A 184 -8.41 8.39 6.64
N GLY A 185 -8.04 8.85 7.84
CA GLY A 185 -6.99 9.86 8.01
C GLY A 185 -5.61 9.36 7.56
N ALA A 186 -5.26 8.11 7.89
CA ALA A 186 -4.04 7.46 7.39
C ALA A 186 -4.08 7.25 5.88
N ILE A 187 -5.24 6.89 5.33
CA ILE A 187 -5.46 6.73 3.89
C ILE A 187 -5.31 8.08 3.17
N MET A 188 -5.80 9.16 3.75
CA MET A 188 -5.59 10.51 3.20
C MET A 188 -4.12 10.92 3.19
N ALA A 189 -3.32 10.48 4.18
CA ALA A 189 -1.87 10.66 4.15
C ALA A 189 -1.22 9.86 3.00
N ILE A 190 -1.66 8.63 2.73
CA ILE A 190 -1.23 7.83 1.57
C ILE A 190 -1.57 8.56 0.26
N LEU A 191 -2.82 9.00 0.10
CA LEU A 191 -3.28 9.72 -1.09
C LEU A 191 -2.52 11.03 -1.32
N GLY A 192 -2.30 11.82 -0.27
CA GLY A 192 -1.50 13.05 -0.33
C GLY A 192 -0.07 12.79 -0.79
N THR A 193 0.57 11.74 -0.24
CA THR A 193 1.92 11.34 -0.65
C THR A 193 1.97 10.93 -2.12
N LEU A 194 1.02 10.09 -2.56
CA LEU A 194 0.92 9.66 -3.96
C LEU A 194 0.64 10.82 -4.90
N THR A 195 -0.19 11.78 -4.50
CA THR A 195 -0.49 12.97 -5.30
C THR A 195 0.74 13.79 -5.63
N ILE A 196 1.69 13.93 -4.69
CA ILE A 196 2.96 14.61 -4.95
C ILE A 196 3.91 13.77 -5.80
N LEU A 197 3.97 12.46 -5.54
CA LEU A 197 4.90 11.57 -6.25
C LEU A 197 4.42 11.21 -7.65
N ASN A 198 3.10 11.10 -7.85
CA ASN A 198 2.49 10.76 -9.14
C ASN A 198 1.12 11.44 -9.33
N PRO A 199 1.08 12.76 -9.58
CA PRO A 199 -0.16 13.52 -9.68
C PRO A 199 -1.07 13.04 -10.83
N ASN A 200 -0.48 12.53 -11.91
CA ASN A 200 -1.19 12.07 -13.11
C ASN A 200 -1.59 10.58 -13.04
N LEU A 201 -1.41 9.92 -11.89
CA LEU A 201 -1.92 8.57 -11.70
C LEU A 201 -3.41 8.54 -12.01
N ARG A 202 -3.82 7.74 -12.97
CA ARG A 202 -5.23 7.62 -13.34
C ARG A 202 -5.96 6.71 -12.36
N VAL A 203 -6.98 7.25 -11.72
CA VAL A 203 -7.91 6.55 -10.87
C VAL A 203 -9.23 6.42 -11.60
N TYR A 204 -9.76 5.22 -11.69
CA TYR A 204 -11.04 4.99 -12.35
C TYR A 204 -12.18 5.06 -11.33
N LEU A 205 -12.81 6.25 -11.26
CA LEU A 205 -13.98 6.45 -10.42
C LEU A 205 -15.13 5.60 -10.97
N TRP A 206 -15.78 4.83 -10.09
CA TRP A 206 -16.82 3.87 -10.47
C TRP A 206 -16.39 2.87 -11.56
N PHE A 207 -15.08 2.61 -11.67
CA PHE A 207 -14.45 1.74 -12.67
C PHE A 207 -14.51 2.24 -14.12
N PHE A 208 -15.17 3.37 -14.41
CA PHE A 208 -15.41 3.86 -15.78
C PHE A 208 -14.83 5.23 -16.07
N ILE A 209 -14.74 6.12 -15.07
CA ILE A 209 -14.34 7.51 -15.29
C ILE A 209 -12.89 7.69 -14.90
N PRO A 210 -11.95 7.81 -15.88
CA PRO A 210 -10.55 8.03 -15.58
C PRO A 210 -10.34 9.47 -15.09
N MET A 211 -9.88 9.62 -13.86
CA MET A 211 -9.57 10.92 -13.26
C MET A 211 -8.11 10.91 -12.77
N PRO A 212 -7.36 12.02 -12.97
CA PRO A 212 -6.03 12.13 -12.40
C PRO A 212 -6.11 12.27 -10.88
N LEU A 213 -5.15 11.69 -10.17
CA LEU A 213 -5.14 11.65 -8.71
C LEU A 213 -5.15 13.05 -8.09
N TRP A 214 -4.43 14.02 -8.68
CA TRP A 214 -4.43 15.41 -8.20
C TRP A 214 -5.84 16.02 -8.18
N PHE A 215 -6.65 15.74 -9.20
CA PHE A 215 -8.02 16.26 -9.27
C PHE A 215 -8.90 15.64 -8.18
N LEU A 216 -8.81 14.31 -8.01
CA LEU A 216 -9.53 13.60 -6.96
C LEU A 216 -9.14 14.12 -5.56
N THR A 217 -7.86 14.37 -5.34
CA THR A 217 -7.34 14.92 -4.08
C THR A 217 -7.89 16.31 -3.78
N ILE A 218 -7.89 17.21 -4.77
CA ILE A 218 -8.45 18.56 -4.62
C ILE A 218 -9.97 18.51 -4.40
N ALA A 219 -10.68 17.65 -5.13
CA ALA A 219 -12.13 17.50 -4.98
C ALA A 219 -12.49 17.00 -3.57
N PHE A 220 -11.74 16.03 -3.04
CA PHE A 220 -11.91 15.53 -1.67
C PHE A 220 -11.60 16.58 -0.62
N ALA A 221 -10.46 17.27 -0.76
CA ALA A 221 -10.06 18.33 0.17
C ALA A 221 -11.09 19.48 0.17
N GLY A 222 -11.57 19.90 -1.00
CA GLY A 222 -12.60 20.93 -1.14
C GLY A 222 -13.93 20.52 -0.52
N TYR A 223 -14.34 19.26 -0.75
CA TYR A 223 -15.54 18.69 -0.13
C TYR A 223 -15.45 18.69 1.40
N ASP A 224 -14.36 18.17 1.95
CA ASP A 224 -14.18 18.10 3.41
C ASP A 224 -14.06 19.50 4.02
N LEU A 225 -13.36 20.43 3.37
CA LEU A 225 -13.24 21.82 3.83
C LEU A 225 -14.60 22.52 3.83
N PHE A 226 -15.36 22.40 2.76
CA PHE A 226 -16.70 22.99 2.65
C PHE A 226 -17.60 22.52 3.79
N PHE A 227 -17.69 21.21 4.00
CA PHE A 227 -18.56 20.67 5.07
C PHE A 227 -18.00 20.83 6.47
N ALA A 228 -16.69 20.98 6.64
CA ALA A 228 -16.11 21.31 7.95
C ALA A 228 -16.46 22.73 8.37
N THR A 229 -16.56 23.66 7.41
CA THR A 229 -16.87 25.07 7.69
C THR A 229 -18.37 25.36 7.78
N THR A 230 -19.21 24.66 7.02
CA THR A 230 -20.66 24.88 6.98
C THR A 230 -21.45 24.03 7.99
N GLY A 231 -20.99 22.81 8.26
CA GLY A 231 -21.69 21.84 9.12
C GLY A 231 -20.99 21.52 10.41
N GLY A 232 -19.78 22.07 10.65
CA GLY A 232 -18.92 21.73 11.79
C GLY A 232 -18.04 20.51 11.57
N ALA A 233 -16.97 20.39 12.36
CA ALA A 233 -15.87 19.45 12.19
C ALA A 233 -16.29 17.96 12.21
N GLY A 234 -17.43 17.61 12.80
CA GLY A 234 -17.99 16.26 12.89
C GLY A 234 -19.35 16.08 12.25
N ALA A 235 -19.82 17.05 11.44
CA ALA A 235 -21.14 17.01 10.83
C ALA A 235 -21.32 15.76 9.96
N GLY A 236 -22.46 15.10 10.10
CA GLY A 236 -22.77 13.86 9.38
C GLY A 236 -21.97 12.64 9.85
N GLY A 237 -21.31 12.70 11.04
CA GLY A 237 -20.51 11.60 11.57
C GLY A 237 -19.20 11.36 10.82
N VAL A 238 -18.74 12.33 10.02
CA VAL A 238 -17.47 12.24 9.28
C VAL A 238 -16.42 13.13 9.96
N ALA A 239 -15.26 12.54 10.25
CA ALA A 239 -14.12 13.23 10.86
C ALA A 239 -13.32 14.02 9.80
N ARG A 240 -13.85 15.14 9.34
CA ARG A 240 -13.32 15.90 8.20
C ARG A 240 -11.95 16.51 8.49
N ILE A 241 -11.73 17.00 9.69
CA ILE A 241 -10.43 17.54 10.09
C ILE A 241 -9.37 16.42 10.10
N ALA A 242 -9.75 15.19 10.48
CA ALA A 242 -8.85 14.04 10.36
C ALA A 242 -8.43 13.82 8.90
N HIS A 243 -9.35 13.91 7.96
CA HIS A 243 -9.04 13.76 6.54
C HIS A 243 -8.08 14.87 6.06
N LEU A 244 -8.40 16.12 6.35
CA LEU A 244 -7.59 17.27 5.91
C LEU A 244 -6.18 17.26 6.54
N SER A 245 -6.07 16.91 7.83
CA SER A 245 -4.77 16.83 8.52
C SER A 245 -3.94 15.65 8.03
N GLY A 246 -4.56 14.49 7.81
CA GLY A 246 -3.91 13.35 7.19
C GLY A 246 -3.40 13.68 5.78
N LEU A 247 -4.23 14.34 4.96
CA LEU A 247 -3.86 14.80 3.63
C LEU A 247 -2.68 15.76 3.66
N ALA A 248 -2.73 16.78 4.53
CA ALA A 248 -1.65 17.77 4.67
C ALA A 248 -0.31 17.12 5.06
N LEU A 249 -0.34 16.18 6.01
CA LEU A 249 0.83 15.39 6.40
C LEU A 249 1.36 14.59 5.20
N GLY A 250 0.47 13.93 4.45
CA GLY A 250 0.83 13.15 3.29
C GLY A 250 1.46 13.99 2.16
N LEU A 251 0.90 15.18 1.88
CA LEU A 251 1.46 16.13 0.91
C LEU A 251 2.87 16.57 1.33
N ALA A 252 3.05 16.93 2.61
CA ALA A 252 4.36 17.33 3.15
C ALA A 252 5.39 16.21 3.06
N TYR A 253 5.00 14.99 3.43
CA TYR A 253 5.86 13.81 3.33
C TYR A 253 6.19 13.44 1.89
N GLY A 254 5.22 13.50 0.99
CA GLY A 254 5.43 13.30 -0.45
C GLY A 254 6.41 14.32 -1.04
N TRP A 255 6.31 15.57 -0.62
CA TRP A 255 7.26 16.62 -1.00
C TRP A 255 8.69 16.29 -0.55
N LYS A 256 8.86 15.88 0.71
CA LYS A 256 10.16 15.43 1.23
C LYS A 256 10.71 14.27 0.40
N LEU A 257 9.92 13.24 0.13
CA LEU A 257 10.35 12.09 -0.67
C LEU A 257 10.74 12.48 -2.10
N LYS A 258 10.02 13.42 -2.69
CA LYS A 258 10.35 13.95 -4.02
C LYS A 258 11.71 14.67 -4.03
N GLN A 259 12.03 15.41 -2.96
CA GLN A 259 13.37 16.02 -2.79
C GLN A 259 14.46 14.97 -2.58
N GLU A 260 14.16 13.84 -1.94
CA GLU A 260 15.06 12.68 -1.80
C GLU A 260 15.25 11.91 -3.12
N GLY A 261 14.64 12.34 -4.23
CA GLY A 261 14.76 11.69 -5.54
C GLY A 261 13.88 10.46 -5.73
N VAL A 262 12.92 10.22 -4.83
CA VAL A 262 11.93 9.18 -5.01
C VAL A 262 10.97 9.60 -6.13
N SER A 263 11.15 9.03 -7.33
CA SER A 263 10.26 9.27 -8.47
C SER A 263 9.38 8.05 -8.73
N VAL A 264 8.17 8.29 -9.21
CA VAL A 264 7.23 7.26 -9.63
C VAL A 264 7.18 7.25 -11.15
N ARG A 265 7.53 6.13 -11.79
CA ARG A 265 7.32 5.95 -13.24
C ARG A 265 5.82 5.90 -13.52
N ASP A 266 5.37 6.56 -14.59
CA ASP A 266 3.95 6.78 -14.94
C ASP A 266 3.16 5.52 -15.37
N ARG A 267 3.73 4.31 -15.26
CA ARG A 267 3.06 3.06 -15.61
C ARG A 267 2.98 2.14 -14.40
N LEU A 268 1.77 1.70 -14.11
CA LEU A 268 1.48 0.56 -13.25
C LEU A 268 1.86 -0.71 -14.03
N ASP A 269 3.10 -1.19 -13.88
CA ASP A 269 3.46 -2.53 -14.32
C ASP A 269 2.89 -3.54 -13.31
N PHE A 270 1.70 -4.02 -13.58
CA PHE A 270 1.16 -5.21 -12.95
C PHE A 270 1.89 -6.43 -13.53
N GLY A 271 3.04 -6.78 -12.93
CA GLY A 271 3.69 -8.07 -13.09
C GLY A 271 3.96 -8.50 -14.54
N GLY A 272 4.98 -7.94 -15.16
CA GLY A 272 5.55 -8.43 -16.40
C GLY A 272 7.08 -8.42 -16.29
N GLY A 273 7.70 -9.58 -16.51
CA GLY A 273 9.08 -9.90 -16.27
C GLY A 273 10.10 -8.85 -16.70
N ARG A 274 11.16 -8.76 -15.93
CA ARG A 274 12.41 -8.10 -16.31
C ARG A 274 12.89 -8.69 -17.65
N GLY A 275 12.69 -7.92 -18.73
CA GLY A 275 13.41 -8.17 -19.96
C GLY A 275 14.88 -7.82 -19.74
N PRO A 276 15.83 -8.65 -20.22
CA PRO A 276 17.25 -8.34 -20.12
C PRO A 276 17.57 -7.09 -20.94
N GLY A 277 18.35 -6.19 -20.35
CA GLY A 277 18.80 -4.95 -20.99
C GLY A 277 19.49 -5.21 -22.30
N GLY A 278 19.04 -4.54 -23.35
CA GLY A 278 19.73 -4.53 -24.63
C GLY A 278 21.07 -3.81 -24.51
N PRO A 279 22.13 -4.32 -25.19
CA PRO A 279 23.46 -3.69 -25.17
C PRO A 279 23.43 -2.35 -25.90
N GLY A 280 23.99 -1.33 -25.27
CA GLY A 280 24.22 -0.01 -25.87
C GLY A 280 25.11 -0.14 -27.09
N GLY A 281 24.67 0.39 -28.22
CA GLY A 281 25.47 0.51 -29.43
C GLY A 281 26.58 1.55 -29.25
N PRO A 282 27.77 1.32 -29.82
CA PRO A 282 28.88 2.25 -29.72
C PRO A 282 28.67 3.47 -30.62
N GLY A 283 28.92 4.64 -30.08
CA GLY A 283 28.89 5.91 -30.79
C GLY A 283 29.88 5.93 -31.95
N GLY A 284 29.38 6.24 -33.15
CA GLY A 284 30.21 6.66 -34.28
C GLY A 284 30.46 8.17 -34.23
N ARG A 285 31.69 8.57 -33.99
CA ARG A 285 32.22 9.85 -34.44
C ARG A 285 32.43 9.79 -35.96
N ILE A 286 31.90 10.71 -36.68
CA ILE A 286 32.60 11.55 -37.67
C ILE A 286 31.76 12.82 -37.83
#